data_73b86a1504de2ecb2152490714fa245b
#
_entry.id   73b86a1504de2ecb2152490714fa245b
#
_cell.length_a   1.000
_cell.length_b   1.000
_cell.length_c   1.000
_cell.angle_alpha   90.00
_cell.angle_beta   90.00
_cell.angle_gamma   90.00
#
_symmetry.space_group_name_H-M   'P 1'
#
loop_
_entity.id
_entity.type
_entity.pdbx_description
1 polymer ?
#
loop_
_entity_poly.entity_id
_entity_poly.type
_entity_poly.pdbx_seq_one_letter_code
_entity_poly.pdbx_strand_id
1 'polypeptide(L)'
;MQIVFFMALVGLAAFCQNLTGFAFGLIFVGVAGATGLMNIADAANVACLLSIINGVSYMRAYRFEPDWAMLKPMLISSVLGVVGGVLLLHWLSGNTLNGLRMLLGLVIVLCAMLLLMQKKALDQPSGPVSMWVAGVSSGLLGGLFATPGPPMVYHLYRQPLDRMLVRHCLFAMFVSCSLLRAAMVAVEGQLNWAVMGWTALAFPVVTGVTWWSARHPPAWPKRLVEWLVCGLLILSGASLLWSGWRASQPEALVPGDATALLTTGFRSTQGQERNS
;
A
#
# COMPACT_ATOMS: atom_id res chain seq x y z
N MET A 1 10.93 16.03 -13.87
CA MET A 1 9.65 15.37 -14.16
C MET A 1 9.23 14.40 -13.06
N GLN A 2 10.10 13.55 -12.54
CA GLN A 2 9.79 12.59 -11.47
C GLN A 2 9.28 13.24 -10.17
N ILE A 3 9.88 14.35 -9.73
CA ILE A 3 9.47 15.05 -8.49
C ILE A 3 8.05 15.61 -8.61
N VAL A 4 7.69 16.20 -9.76
CA VAL A 4 6.35 16.75 -10.00
C VAL A 4 5.31 15.64 -9.99
N PHE A 5 5.61 14.51 -10.65
CA PHE A 5 4.76 13.33 -10.64
C PHE A 5 4.57 12.76 -9.22
N PHE A 6 5.66 12.66 -8.45
CA PHE A 6 5.62 12.22 -7.05
C PHE A 6 4.74 13.13 -6.19
N MET A 7 4.90 14.45 -6.29
CA MET A 7 4.09 15.43 -5.54
C MET A 7 2.61 15.34 -5.90
N ALA A 8 2.29 15.23 -7.20
CA ALA A 8 0.92 15.06 -7.67
C ALA A 8 0.30 13.75 -7.14
N LEU A 9 1.06 12.65 -7.17
CA LEU A 9 0.64 11.35 -6.64
C LEU A 9 0.37 11.41 -5.13
N VAL A 10 1.28 12.02 -4.36
CA VAL A 10 1.10 12.20 -2.91
C VAL A 10 -0.11 13.08 -2.60
N GLY A 11 -0.27 14.19 -3.33
CA GLY A 11 -1.43 15.09 -3.16
C GLY A 11 -2.75 14.37 -3.46
N LEU A 12 -2.81 13.62 -4.55
CA LEU A 12 -3.98 12.81 -4.91
C LEU A 12 -4.29 11.74 -3.86
N ALA A 13 -3.26 11.01 -3.42
CA ALA A 13 -3.41 9.95 -2.41
C ALA A 13 -3.89 10.52 -1.06
N ALA A 14 -3.34 11.66 -0.60
CA ALA A 14 -3.76 12.34 0.61
C ALA A 14 -5.20 12.85 0.50
N PHE A 15 -5.57 13.43 -0.63
CA PHE A 15 -6.93 13.90 -0.90
C PHE A 15 -7.94 12.72 -0.86
N CYS A 16 -7.63 11.63 -1.56
CA CYS A 16 -8.47 10.42 -1.53
C CYS A 16 -8.62 9.85 -0.12
N GLN A 17 -7.54 9.81 0.67
CA GLN A 17 -7.60 9.35 2.06
C GLN A 17 -8.48 10.27 2.92
N ASN A 18 -8.37 11.58 2.79
CA ASN A 18 -9.17 12.52 3.56
C ASN A 18 -10.68 12.39 3.26
N LEU A 19 -11.04 12.00 2.03
CA LEU A 19 -12.42 11.76 1.64
C LEU A 19 -12.97 10.41 2.11
N THR A 20 -12.17 9.36 1.97
CA THR A 20 -12.61 7.97 2.19
C THR A 20 -12.22 7.42 3.56
N GLY A 21 -11.24 8.03 4.22
CA GLY A 21 -10.65 7.55 5.46
C GLY A 21 -9.55 6.48 5.27
N PHE A 22 -9.22 6.10 4.01
CA PHE A 22 -8.24 5.06 3.73
C PHE A 22 -7.46 5.32 2.43
N ALA A 23 -7.25 4.60 1.51
CA ALA A 23 -6.74 4.72 0.15
C ALA A 23 -5.31 5.26 -0.04
N PHE A 24 -4.74 6.07 0.86
CA PHE A 24 -3.40 6.67 0.66
C PHE A 24 -2.34 5.64 0.26
N GLY A 25 -2.11 4.65 1.13
CA GLY A 25 -1.07 3.65 0.91
C GLY A 25 -1.32 2.82 -0.34
N LEU A 26 -2.58 2.41 -0.59
CA LEU A 26 -2.94 1.63 -1.78
C LEU A 26 -2.66 2.38 -3.08
N ILE A 27 -3.08 3.64 -3.17
CA ILE A 27 -2.85 4.48 -4.35
C ILE A 27 -1.35 4.76 -4.50
N PHE A 28 -0.71 5.21 -3.41
CA PHE A 28 0.69 5.59 -3.47
C PHE A 28 1.61 4.40 -3.79
N VAL A 29 1.53 3.32 -3.01
CA VAL A 29 2.39 2.13 -3.20
C VAL A 29 2.05 1.43 -4.51
N GLY A 30 0.76 1.36 -4.88
CA GLY A 30 0.31 0.77 -6.13
C GLY A 30 0.86 1.51 -7.35
N VAL A 31 0.68 2.83 -7.42
CA VAL A 31 1.17 3.64 -8.55
C VAL A 31 2.69 3.74 -8.56
N ALA A 32 3.34 3.95 -7.40
CA ALA A 32 4.80 4.02 -7.32
C ALA A 32 5.45 2.69 -7.76
N GLY A 33 4.87 1.55 -7.34
CA GLY A 33 5.32 0.23 -7.76
C GLY A 33 5.07 -0.05 -9.24
N ALA A 34 3.90 0.34 -9.78
CA ALA A 34 3.55 0.14 -11.19
C ALA A 34 4.40 1.00 -12.14
N THR A 35 4.75 2.22 -11.74
CA THR A 35 5.57 3.15 -12.54
C THR A 35 7.07 2.95 -12.36
N GLY A 36 7.50 2.11 -11.41
CA GLY A 36 8.91 1.93 -11.08
C GLY A 36 9.56 3.18 -10.47
N LEU A 37 8.77 4.09 -9.89
CA LEU A 37 9.26 5.31 -9.26
C LEU A 37 10.24 5.03 -8.12
N MET A 38 9.95 4.00 -7.35
CA MET A 38 10.80 3.44 -6.29
C MET A 38 10.46 1.97 -6.06
N ASN A 39 11.29 1.23 -5.34
CA ASN A 39 10.97 -0.15 -4.97
C ASN A 39 9.77 -0.19 -4.00
N ILE A 40 9.06 -1.33 -3.97
CA ILE A 40 7.82 -1.48 -3.20
C ILE A 40 8.05 -1.33 -1.70
N ALA A 41 9.20 -1.80 -1.19
CA ALA A 41 9.53 -1.70 0.23
C ALA A 41 9.76 -0.23 0.64
N ASP A 42 10.52 0.55 -0.14
CA ASP A 42 10.71 1.98 0.09
C ASP A 42 9.40 2.76 -0.08
N ALA A 43 8.60 2.43 -1.10
CA ALA A 43 7.27 3.02 -1.28
C ALA A 43 6.37 2.77 -0.07
N ALA A 44 6.38 1.56 0.49
CA ALA A 44 5.63 1.25 1.70
C ALA A 44 6.16 2.00 2.93
N ASN A 45 7.49 2.22 3.04
CA ASN A 45 8.09 3.00 4.13
C ASN A 45 7.73 4.49 4.03
N VAL A 46 7.83 5.08 2.84
CA VAL A 46 7.38 6.46 2.58
C VAL A 46 5.89 6.61 2.85
N ALA A 47 5.05 5.67 2.35
CA ALA A 47 3.61 5.67 2.60
C ALA A 47 3.28 5.60 4.09
N CYS A 48 4.01 4.79 4.85
CA CYS A 48 3.87 4.65 6.29
C CYS A 48 4.10 6.00 7.01
N LEU A 49 5.23 6.66 6.74
CA LEU A 49 5.56 7.94 7.35
C LEU A 49 4.57 9.05 6.94
N LEU A 50 4.21 9.12 5.66
CA LEU A 50 3.22 10.07 5.16
C LEU A 50 1.82 9.82 5.72
N SER A 51 1.44 8.57 5.96
CA SER A 51 0.17 8.22 6.61
C SER A 51 0.11 8.69 8.06
N ILE A 52 1.23 8.64 8.80
CA ILE A 52 1.33 9.21 10.16
C ILE A 52 1.15 10.73 10.09
N ILE A 53 1.87 11.40 9.18
CA ILE A 53 1.78 12.86 8.98
C ILE A 53 0.34 13.27 8.64
N ASN A 54 -0.28 12.56 7.69
CA ASN A 54 -1.66 12.81 7.28
C ASN A 54 -2.64 12.60 8.43
N GLY A 55 -2.48 11.51 9.17
CA GLY A 55 -3.33 11.21 10.33
C GLY A 55 -3.23 12.25 11.44
N VAL A 56 -2.01 12.64 11.81
CA VAL A 56 -1.78 13.71 12.81
C VAL A 56 -2.38 15.03 12.31
N SER A 57 -2.19 15.36 11.04
CA SER A 57 -2.76 16.58 10.43
C SER A 57 -4.29 16.54 10.46
N TYR A 58 -4.89 15.38 10.18
CA TYR A 58 -6.33 15.16 10.25
C TYR A 58 -6.85 15.33 11.69
N MET A 59 -6.21 14.69 12.68
CA MET A 59 -6.59 14.79 14.08
C MET A 59 -6.54 16.23 14.61
N ARG A 60 -5.61 17.05 14.09
CA ARG A 60 -5.52 18.48 14.44
C ARG A 60 -6.55 19.35 13.73
N ALA A 61 -6.97 18.96 12.52
CA ALA A 61 -7.91 19.72 11.70
C ALA A 61 -9.38 19.46 12.05
N TYR A 62 -9.69 18.28 12.61
CA TYR A 62 -11.04 17.86 12.98
C TYR A 62 -11.15 17.58 14.48
N ARG A 63 -12.36 17.73 15.05
CA ARG A 63 -12.65 17.18 16.39
C ARG A 63 -12.56 15.66 16.30
N PHE A 64 -11.47 15.11 16.84
CA PHE A 64 -11.16 13.70 16.73
C PHE A 64 -11.72 12.92 17.92
N GLU A 65 -12.82 12.22 17.70
CA GLU A 65 -13.52 11.45 18.72
C GLU A 65 -13.82 10.03 18.18
N PRO A 66 -12.86 9.10 18.19
CA PRO A 66 -13.10 7.73 17.77
C PRO A 66 -13.77 6.91 18.89
N ASP A 67 -14.51 5.87 18.52
CA ASP A 67 -15.03 4.90 19.47
C ASP A 67 -13.93 3.93 19.94
N TRP A 68 -13.31 4.27 21.06
CA TRP A 68 -12.23 3.47 21.64
C TRP A 68 -12.70 2.08 22.13
N ALA A 69 -13.95 1.93 22.56
CA ALA A 69 -14.45 0.64 23.03
C ALA A 69 -14.47 -0.38 21.88
N MET A 70 -14.86 0.06 20.71
CA MET A 70 -14.87 -0.75 19.50
C MET A 70 -13.48 -0.94 18.90
N LEU A 71 -12.61 0.07 18.97
CA LEU A 71 -11.28 0.03 18.36
C LEU A 71 -10.28 -0.84 19.12
N LYS A 72 -10.34 -0.88 20.46
CA LYS A 72 -9.36 -1.63 21.28
C LYS A 72 -9.14 -3.07 20.82
N PRO A 73 -10.16 -3.93 20.64
CA PRO A 73 -9.95 -5.31 20.20
C PRO A 73 -9.31 -5.40 18.81
N MET A 74 -9.66 -4.47 17.92
CA MET A 74 -9.11 -4.42 16.57
C MET A 74 -7.65 -3.93 16.58
N LEU A 75 -7.31 -2.95 17.43
CA LEU A 75 -5.94 -2.47 17.61
C LEU A 75 -5.04 -3.57 18.18
N ILE A 76 -5.50 -4.26 19.22
CA ILE A 76 -4.73 -5.36 19.85
C ILE A 76 -4.46 -6.46 18.83
N SER A 77 -5.49 -6.91 18.11
CA SER A 77 -5.34 -7.96 17.10
C SER A 77 -4.50 -7.52 15.89
N SER A 78 -4.53 -6.23 15.52
CA SER A 78 -3.72 -5.70 14.42
C SER A 78 -2.21 -5.71 14.71
N VAL A 79 -1.79 -5.69 15.98
CA VAL A 79 -0.38 -5.82 16.35
C VAL A 79 0.22 -7.10 15.79
N LEU A 80 -0.46 -8.23 15.99
CA LEU A 80 -0.02 -9.54 15.46
C LEU A 80 0.05 -9.51 13.93
N GLY A 81 -0.95 -8.89 13.29
CA GLY A 81 -0.97 -8.72 11.85
C GLY A 81 0.19 -7.88 11.34
N VAL A 82 0.45 -6.71 11.94
CA VAL A 82 1.54 -5.80 11.52
C VAL A 82 2.89 -6.49 11.64
N VAL A 83 3.16 -7.16 12.77
CA VAL A 83 4.41 -7.91 12.96
C VAL A 83 4.57 -8.96 11.86
N GLY A 84 3.56 -9.81 11.66
CA GLY A 84 3.58 -10.83 10.60
C GLY A 84 3.76 -10.22 9.21
N GLY A 85 3.12 -9.08 8.92
CA GLY A 85 3.21 -8.38 7.65
C GLY A 85 4.60 -7.79 7.36
N VAL A 86 5.25 -7.19 8.36
CA VAL A 86 6.62 -6.65 8.22
C VAL A 86 7.61 -7.78 7.99
N LEU A 87 7.54 -8.86 8.78
CA LEU A 87 8.40 -10.03 8.61
C LEU A 87 8.22 -10.68 7.22
N LEU A 88 6.98 -10.80 6.76
CA LEU A 88 6.68 -11.34 5.44
C LEU A 88 7.20 -10.42 4.32
N LEU A 89 7.07 -9.09 4.47
CA LEU A 89 7.64 -8.13 3.52
C LEU A 89 9.16 -8.28 3.42
N HIS A 90 9.83 -8.38 4.57
CA HIS A 90 11.28 -8.55 4.62
C HIS A 90 11.71 -9.83 3.88
N TRP A 91 11.04 -10.95 4.18
CA TRP A 91 11.32 -12.23 3.54
C TRP A 91 11.07 -12.20 2.01
N LEU A 92 9.95 -11.63 1.56
CA LEU A 92 9.64 -11.52 0.13
C LEU A 92 10.59 -10.57 -0.61
N SER A 93 10.97 -9.46 0.00
CA SER A 93 11.88 -8.49 -0.62
C SER A 93 13.27 -9.07 -0.85
N GLY A 94 13.72 -9.98 0.02
CA GLY A 94 15.01 -10.66 -0.11
C GLY A 94 15.01 -11.81 -1.13
N ASN A 95 13.88 -12.47 -1.33
CA ASN A 95 13.82 -13.72 -2.11
C ASN A 95 13.16 -13.59 -3.49
N THR A 96 12.07 -12.80 -3.61
CA THR A 96 11.26 -12.76 -4.84
C THR A 96 10.59 -11.40 -5.05
N LEU A 97 11.27 -10.49 -5.72
CA LEU A 97 10.70 -9.17 -6.08
C LEU A 97 9.43 -9.30 -6.96
N ASN A 98 9.40 -10.29 -7.85
CA ASN A 98 8.25 -10.54 -8.71
C ASN A 98 7.05 -11.05 -7.91
N GLY A 99 7.28 -11.92 -6.93
CA GLY A 99 6.25 -12.39 -6.01
C GLY A 99 5.64 -11.25 -5.20
N LEU A 100 6.45 -10.30 -4.74
CA LEU A 100 5.99 -9.12 -4.02
C LEU A 100 5.09 -8.21 -4.89
N ARG A 101 5.46 -8.01 -6.17
CA ARG A 101 4.64 -7.25 -7.14
C ARG A 101 3.29 -7.93 -7.40
N MET A 102 3.29 -9.24 -7.60
CA MET A 102 2.07 -10.02 -7.82
C MET A 102 1.17 -10.01 -6.58
N LEU A 103 1.74 -10.18 -5.39
CA LEU A 103 1.00 -10.12 -4.13
C LEU A 103 0.38 -8.74 -3.92
N LEU A 104 1.14 -7.66 -4.14
CA LEU A 104 0.63 -6.30 -4.04
C LEU A 104 -0.51 -6.06 -5.03
N GLY A 105 -0.32 -6.44 -6.30
CA GLY A 105 -1.34 -6.29 -7.33
C GLY A 105 -2.62 -7.06 -6.99
N LEU A 106 -2.51 -8.31 -6.52
CA LEU A 106 -3.64 -9.12 -6.08
C LEU A 106 -4.38 -8.47 -4.91
N VAL A 107 -3.65 -8.02 -3.90
CA VAL A 107 -4.22 -7.32 -2.73
C VAL A 107 -4.97 -6.08 -3.17
N ILE A 108 -4.39 -5.25 -4.03
CA ILE A 108 -5.05 -4.02 -4.52
C ILE A 108 -6.35 -4.34 -5.25
N VAL A 109 -6.37 -5.35 -6.12
CA VAL A 109 -7.59 -5.77 -6.84
C VAL A 109 -8.65 -6.31 -5.88
N LEU A 110 -8.25 -7.16 -4.92
CA LEU A 110 -9.18 -7.64 -3.88
C LEU A 110 -9.74 -6.49 -3.05
N CYS A 111 -8.93 -5.49 -2.74
CA CYS A 111 -9.36 -4.28 -2.04
C CYS A 111 -10.40 -3.48 -2.84
N ALA A 112 -10.17 -3.30 -4.13
CA ALA A 112 -11.13 -2.64 -5.01
C ALA A 112 -12.45 -3.41 -5.09
N MET A 113 -12.39 -4.75 -5.18
CA MET A 113 -13.58 -5.60 -5.15
C MET A 113 -14.35 -5.49 -3.82
N LEU A 114 -13.66 -5.54 -2.68
CA LEU A 114 -14.30 -5.38 -1.37
C LEU A 114 -14.97 -4.00 -1.24
N LEU A 115 -14.37 -2.97 -1.80
CA LEU A 115 -14.93 -1.62 -1.80
C LEU A 115 -16.21 -1.53 -2.63
N LEU A 116 -16.23 -2.16 -3.81
CA LEU A 116 -17.41 -2.23 -4.68
C LEU A 116 -18.54 -3.10 -4.09
N MET A 117 -18.16 -4.13 -3.32
CA MET A 117 -19.13 -5.04 -2.68
C MET A 117 -19.68 -4.51 -1.34
N GLN A 118 -19.50 -3.24 -1.01
CA GLN A 118 -20.04 -2.66 0.23
C GLN A 118 -21.55 -2.90 0.33
N LYS A 119 -21.94 -3.81 1.23
CA LYS A 119 -23.34 -4.13 1.53
C LYS A 119 -23.91 -3.09 2.51
N LYS A 120 -25.23 -3.12 2.69
CA LYS A 120 -25.92 -2.29 3.69
C LYS A 120 -25.31 -2.51 5.09
N ALA A 121 -25.36 -1.45 5.91
CA ALA A 121 -24.98 -1.54 7.32
C ALA A 121 -25.77 -2.67 8.03
N LEU A 122 -25.15 -3.25 9.03
CA LEU A 122 -25.78 -4.26 9.90
C LEU A 122 -26.75 -3.54 10.87
N ASP A 123 -27.77 -4.25 11.28
CA ASP A 123 -28.73 -3.75 12.28
C ASP A 123 -28.14 -3.79 13.70
N GLN A 124 -27.14 -4.65 13.92
CA GLN A 124 -26.46 -4.81 15.21
C GLN A 124 -24.93 -4.82 15.02
N PRO A 125 -24.15 -4.38 16.02
CA PRO A 125 -22.69 -4.46 16.00
C PRO A 125 -22.20 -5.89 15.81
N SER A 126 -21.12 -6.04 15.05
CA SER A 126 -20.48 -7.34 14.81
C SER A 126 -19.88 -7.91 16.10
N GLY A 127 -19.89 -9.23 16.22
CA GLY A 127 -19.29 -9.93 17.35
C GLY A 127 -17.75 -9.80 17.42
N PRO A 128 -17.15 -10.12 18.58
CA PRO A 128 -15.72 -9.93 18.84
C PRO A 128 -14.82 -10.70 17.89
N VAL A 129 -15.20 -11.90 17.47
CA VAL A 129 -14.41 -12.71 16.52
C VAL A 129 -14.25 -11.99 15.17
N SER A 130 -15.32 -11.37 14.66
CA SER A 130 -15.25 -10.61 13.42
C SER A 130 -14.33 -9.40 13.54
N MET A 131 -14.32 -8.72 14.70
CA MET A 131 -13.42 -7.61 14.98
C MET A 131 -11.94 -8.07 15.03
N TRP A 132 -11.67 -9.22 15.64
CA TRP A 132 -10.33 -9.80 15.70
C TRP A 132 -9.82 -10.17 14.31
N VAL A 133 -10.60 -10.85 13.51
CA VAL A 133 -10.24 -11.23 12.13
C VAL A 133 -9.98 -10.00 11.29
N ALA A 134 -10.84 -8.98 11.39
CA ALA A 134 -10.64 -7.71 10.68
C ALA A 134 -9.36 -7.00 11.13
N GLY A 135 -9.03 -7.02 12.43
CA GLY A 135 -7.81 -6.43 12.96
C GLY A 135 -6.55 -7.14 12.49
N VAL A 136 -6.48 -8.48 12.62
CA VAL A 136 -5.31 -9.27 12.17
C VAL A 136 -5.08 -9.11 10.67
N SER A 137 -6.12 -9.30 9.84
CA SER A 137 -5.99 -9.19 8.38
C SER A 137 -5.62 -7.78 7.93
N SER A 138 -6.20 -6.78 8.58
CA SER A 138 -5.87 -5.37 8.32
C SER A 138 -4.45 -5.02 8.76
N GLY A 139 -4.03 -5.52 9.93
CA GLY A 139 -2.66 -5.38 10.41
C GLY A 139 -1.64 -6.01 9.47
N LEU A 140 -1.92 -7.20 8.94
CA LEU A 140 -1.04 -7.88 7.98
C LEU A 140 -0.81 -7.01 6.73
N LEU A 141 -1.87 -6.46 6.15
CA LEU A 141 -1.76 -5.55 5.01
C LEU A 141 -1.07 -4.23 5.38
N GLY A 142 -1.29 -3.74 6.59
CA GLY A 142 -0.61 -2.58 7.15
C GLY A 142 0.90 -2.80 7.27
N GLY A 143 1.32 -3.97 7.75
CA GLY A 143 2.72 -4.37 7.83
C GLY A 143 3.37 -4.54 6.46
N LEU A 144 2.71 -5.25 5.55
CA LEU A 144 3.21 -5.48 4.19
C LEU A 144 3.34 -4.19 3.37
N PHE A 145 2.27 -3.41 3.27
CA PHE A 145 2.14 -2.32 2.28
C PHE A 145 1.80 -0.96 2.89
N ALA A 146 1.88 -0.82 4.21
CA ALA A 146 1.44 0.37 4.95
C ALA A 146 -0.04 0.72 4.70
N THR A 147 -0.88 -0.28 4.41
CA THR A 147 -2.28 -0.09 4.03
C THR A 147 -3.20 -1.01 4.81
N PRO A 148 -3.49 -0.75 6.11
CA PRO A 148 -4.39 -1.58 6.90
C PRO A 148 -5.86 -1.50 6.46
N GLY A 149 -6.12 -0.88 5.30
CA GLY A 149 -7.42 -0.39 4.88
C GLY A 149 -8.53 -1.41 4.66
N PRO A 150 -8.44 -2.30 3.67
CA PRO A 150 -9.64 -2.92 3.10
C PRO A 150 -10.46 -3.81 4.03
N PRO A 151 -9.87 -4.74 4.81
CA PRO A 151 -10.65 -5.54 5.74
C PRO A 151 -11.29 -4.68 6.83
N MET A 152 -10.54 -3.68 7.33
CA MET A 152 -10.99 -2.74 8.32
C MET A 152 -12.09 -1.82 7.79
N VAL A 153 -11.90 -1.26 6.60
CA VAL A 153 -12.87 -0.41 5.91
C VAL A 153 -14.17 -1.17 5.71
N TYR A 154 -14.09 -2.38 5.14
CA TYR A 154 -15.26 -3.22 4.93
C TYR A 154 -15.99 -3.52 6.25
N HIS A 155 -15.24 -3.85 7.31
CA HIS A 155 -15.81 -4.16 8.62
C HIS A 155 -16.47 -2.93 9.26
N LEU A 156 -15.76 -1.79 9.33
CA LEU A 156 -16.27 -0.58 9.97
C LEU A 156 -17.46 0.05 9.23
N TYR A 157 -17.44 0.07 7.89
CA TYR A 157 -18.57 0.60 7.12
C TYR A 157 -19.85 -0.26 7.20
N ARG A 158 -19.73 -1.50 7.65
CA ARG A 158 -20.88 -2.36 7.94
C ARG A 158 -21.45 -2.19 9.35
N GLN A 159 -20.70 -1.54 10.25
CA GLN A 159 -21.23 -1.27 11.59
C GLN A 159 -22.34 -0.20 11.54
N PRO A 160 -23.31 -0.25 12.47
CA PRO A 160 -24.35 0.76 12.59
C PRO A 160 -23.78 2.04 13.24
N LEU A 161 -22.78 2.66 12.59
CA LEU A 161 -22.09 3.85 13.06
C LEU A 161 -22.28 5.01 12.10
N ASP A 162 -22.20 6.24 12.64
CA ASP A 162 -22.15 7.44 11.81
C ASP A 162 -20.84 7.45 10.98
N ARG A 163 -20.93 7.98 9.77
CA ARG A 163 -19.81 7.97 8.81
C ARG A 163 -18.61 8.78 9.26
N MET A 164 -18.86 9.85 10.03
CA MET A 164 -17.77 10.64 10.59
C MET A 164 -17.02 9.82 11.64
N LEU A 165 -17.76 9.11 12.49
CA LEU A 165 -17.20 8.22 13.49
C LEU A 165 -16.39 7.07 12.84
N VAL A 166 -16.93 6.44 11.78
CA VAL A 166 -16.18 5.44 11.00
C VAL A 166 -14.87 6.00 10.48
N ARG A 167 -14.86 7.23 9.94
CA ARG A 167 -13.64 7.89 9.46
C ARG A 167 -12.65 8.14 10.58
N HIS A 168 -13.11 8.63 11.76
CA HIS A 168 -12.25 8.79 12.93
C HIS A 168 -11.61 7.47 13.35
N CYS A 169 -12.41 6.39 13.42
CA CYS A 169 -11.94 5.05 13.73
C CYS A 169 -10.89 4.56 12.72
N LEU A 170 -11.12 4.77 11.43
CA LEU A 170 -10.15 4.42 10.39
C LEU A 170 -8.83 5.18 10.56
N PHE A 171 -8.87 6.50 10.75
CA PHE A 171 -7.65 7.28 10.98
C PHE A 171 -6.89 6.85 12.23
N ALA A 172 -7.59 6.55 13.34
CA ALA A 172 -6.97 6.00 14.54
C ALA A 172 -6.22 4.69 14.26
N MET A 173 -6.85 3.76 13.55
CA MET A 173 -6.26 2.49 13.17
C MET A 173 -5.06 2.68 12.24
N PHE A 174 -5.19 3.54 11.23
CA PHE A 174 -4.09 3.81 10.29
C PHE A 174 -2.87 4.38 10.98
N VAL A 175 -3.05 5.39 11.83
CA VAL A 175 -1.94 5.99 12.58
C VAL A 175 -1.29 4.97 13.51
N SER A 176 -2.10 4.19 14.24
CA SER A 176 -1.57 3.18 15.18
C SER A 176 -0.78 2.08 14.47
N CYS A 177 -1.33 1.50 13.39
CA CYS A 177 -0.62 0.49 12.59
C CYS A 177 0.66 1.07 11.94
N SER A 178 0.58 2.31 11.44
CA SER A 178 1.73 2.98 10.82
C SER A 178 2.82 3.31 11.84
N LEU A 179 2.47 3.74 13.05
CA LEU A 179 3.44 3.97 14.14
C LEU A 179 4.16 2.67 14.53
N LEU A 180 3.40 1.58 14.70
CA LEU A 180 3.99 0.28 15.02
C LEU A 180 4.93 -0.19 13.90
N ARG A 181 4.49 -0.10 12.64
CA ARG A 181 5.31 -0.46 11.48
C ARG A 181 6.56 0.42 11.38
N ALA A 182 6.42 1.74 11.54
CA ALA A 182 7.56 2.66 11.51
C ALA A 182 8.58 2.34 12.59
N ALA A 183 8.14 1.99 13.81
CA ALA A 183 9.02 1.57 14.89
C ALA A 183 9.79 0.29 14.53
N MET A 184 9.13 -0.72 13.96
CA MET A 184 9.79 -1.96 13.54
C MET A 184 10.82 -1.71 12.44
N VAL A 185 10.44 -0.98 11.37
CA VAL A 185 11.30 -0.64 10.24
C VAL A 185 12.50 0.23 10.67
N ALA A 186 12.30 1.10 11.68
CA ALA A 186 13.38 1.90 12.27
C ALA A 186 14.39 1.03 13.04
N VAL A 187 13.90 0.08 13.84
CA VAL A 187 14.76 -0.87 14.58
C VAL A 187 15.57 -1.76 13.62
N GLU A 188 14.97 -2.16 12.49
CA GLU A 188 15.64 -2.93 11.45
C GLU A 188 16.64 -2.10 10.60
N GLY A 189 16.71 -0.78 10.82
CA GLY A 189 17.60 0.12 10.06
C GLY A 189 17.20 0.33 8.59
N GLN A 190 15.96 -0.02 8.22
CA GLN A 190 15.47 0.10 6.84
C GLN A 190 15.00 1.51 6.48
N LEU A 191 14.98 2.45 7.41
CA LEU A 191 14.73 3.87 7.15
C LEU A 191 16.00 4.51 6.59
N ASN A 192 16.18 4.38 5.28
CA ASN A 192 17.32 4.97 4.59
C ASN A 192 17.11 6.48 4.34
N TRP A 193 18.20 7.21 4.04
CA TRP A 193 18.17 8.66 3.76
C TRP A 193 17.26 9.03 2.58
N ALA A 194 17.10 8.13 1.60
CA ALA A 194 16.23 8.37 0.46
C ALA A 194 14.75 8.39 0.90
N VAL A 195 14.31 7.43 1.75
CA VAL A 195 12.95 7.39 2.34
C VAL A 195 12.69 8.67 3.14
N MET A 196 13.65 9.09 3.97
CA MET A 196 13.51 10.32 4.75
C MET A 196 13.42 11.57 3.86
N GLY A 197 14.24 11.65 2.80
CA GLY A 197 14.22 12.74 1.83
C GLY A 197 12.89 12.84 1.08
N TRP A 198 12.37 11.74 0.56
CA TRP A 198 11.06 11.71 -0.11
C TRP A 198 9.92 12.08 0.85
N THR A 199 9.99 11.62 2.10
CA THR A 199 8.99 11.96 3.12
C THR A 199 9.03 13.44 3.48
N ALA A 200 10.22 14.02 3.69
CA ALA A 200 10.39 15.44 3.99
C ALA A 200 9.89 16.32 2.84
N LEU A 201 10.19 15.94 1.59
CA LEU A 201 9.73 16.63 0.40
C LEU A 201 8.20 16.63 0.28
N ALA A 202 7.55 15.51 0.64
CA ALA A 202 6.09 15.35 0.56
C ALA A 202 5.33 15.96 1.75
N PHE A 203 6.01 16.24 2.86
CA PHE A 203 5.41 16.76 4.09
C PHE A 203 4.49 17.99 3.86
N PRO A 204 4.93 19.07 3.16
CA PRO A 204 4.11 20.25 2.95
C PRO A 204 2.88 19.94 2.07
N VAL A 205 3.00 19.03 1.11
CA VAL A 205 1.88 18.64 0.25
C VAL A 205 0.80 17.93 1.06
N VAL A 206 1.18 16.93 1.86
CA VAL A 206 0.23 16.16 2.68
C VAL A 206 -0.49 17.07 3.67
N THR A 207 0.26 17.89 4.41
CA THR A 207 -0.30 18.80 5.41
C THR A 207 -1.20 19.87 4.77
N GLY A 208 -0.76 20.44 3.64
CA GLY A 208 -1.51 21.44 2.89
C GLY A 208 -2.83 20.90 2.34
N VAL A 209 -2.79 19.71 1.71
CA VAL A 209 -4.00 19.04 1.18
C VAL A 209 -4.97 18.71 2.31
N THR A 210 -4.47 18.22 3.46
CA THR A 210 -5.33 17.86 4.59
C THR A 210 -5.99 19.09 5.20
N TRP A 211 -5.24 20.15 5.40
CA TRP A 211 -5.77 21.40 5.91
C TRP A 211 -6.77 22.05 4.94
N TRP A 212 -6.48 22.03 3.63
CA TRP A 212 -7.40 22.51 2.61
C TRP A 212 -8.70 21.71 2.57
N SER A 213 -8.61 20.37 2.61
CA SER A 213 -9.77 19.47 2.63
C SER A 213 -10.64 19.68 3.87
N ALA A 214 -10.04 20.03 5.03
CA ALA A 214 -10.76 20.31 6.26
C ALA A 214 -11.56 21.61 6.18
N ARG A 215 -11.02 22.63 5.51
CA ARG A 215 -11.69 23.93 5.36
C ARG A 215 -12.72 23.98 4.23
N HIS A 216 -12.48 23.20 3.19
CA HIS A 216 -13.32 23.14 2.01
C HIS A 216 -13.76 21.69 1.78
N PRO A 217 -14.70 21.16 2.60
CA PRO A 217 -15.15 19.78 2.41
C PRO A 217 -15.79 19.66 1.02
N PRO A 218 -15.22 18.85 0.12
CA PRO A 218 -15.72 18.77 -1.24
C PRO A 218 -17.12 18.16 -1.24
N ALA A 219 -18.04 18.83 -1.91
CA ALA A 219 -19.43 18.40 -2.08
C ALA A 219 -19.60 17.29 -3.17
N TRP A 220 -18.55 16.54 -3.43
CA TRP A 220 -18.56 15.50 -4.45
C TRP A 220 -19.46 14.34 -4.02
N PRO A 221 -20.28 13.82 -4.94
CA PRO A 221 -21.09 12.64 -4.68
C PRO A 221 -20.18 11.46 -4.34
N LYS A 222 -20.46 10.81 -3.19
CA LYS A 222 -19.62 9.73 -2.65
C LYS A 222 -19.34 8.63 -3.67
N ARG A 223 -20.35 8.26 -4.45
CA ARG A 223 -20.21 7.25 -5.51
C ARG A 223 -19.11 7.61 -6.51
N LEU A 224 -18.97 8.89 -6.86
CA LEU A 224 -17.95 9.33 -7.80
C LEU A 224 -16.54 9.13 -7.20
N VAL A 225 -16.36 9.49 -5.93
CA VAL A 225 -15.06 9.29 -5.24
C VAL A 225 -14.73 7.81 -5.11
N GLU A 226 -15.69 6.98 -4.70
CA GLU A 226 -15.52 5.52 -4.59
C GLU A 226 -15.16 4.92 -5.95
N TRP A 227 -15.86 5.29 -7.03
CA TRP A 227 -15.56 4.84 -8.38
C TRP A 227 -14.18 5.28 -8.88
N LEU A 228 -13.78 6.54 -8.59
CA LEU A 228 -12.46 7.03 -8.95
C LEU A 228 -11.35 6.27 -8.21
N VAL A 229 -11.52 6.06 -6.90
CA VAL A 229 -10.57 5.29 -6.10
C VAL A 229 -10.51 3.84 -6.58
N CYS A 230 -11.66 3.19 -6.81
CA CYS A 230 -11.69 1.82 -7.35
C CYS A 230 -11.03 1.74 -8.73
N GLY A 231 -11.29 2.69 -9.61
CA GLY A 231 -10.67 2.74 -10.94
C GLY A 231 -9.15 2.85 -10.87
N LEU A 232 -8.63 3.75 -10.04
CA LEU A 232 -7.19 3.89 -9.79
C LEU A 232 -6.57 2.62 -9.21
N LEU A 233 -7.26 1.99 -8.26
CA LEU A 233 -6.81 0.74 -7.64
C LEU A 233 -6.79 -0.42 -8.64
N ILE A 234 -7.84 -0.58 -9.44
CA ILE A 234 -7.90 -1.63 -10.47
C ILE A 234 -6.79 -1.43 -11.51
N LEU A 235 -6.60 -0.21 -11.99
CA LEU A 235 -5.55 0.10 -12.97
C LEU A 235 -4.15 -0.18 -12.42
N SER A 236 -3.85 0.29 -11.21
CA SER A 236 -2.54 0.06 -10.58
C SER A 236 -2.32 -1.42 -10.24
N GLY A 237 -3.32 -2.10 -9.71
CA GLY A 237 -3.27 -3.52 -9.38
C GLY A 237 -3.08 -4.40 -10.62
N ALA A 238 -3.84 -4.15 -11.68
CA ALA A 238 -3.72 -4.86 -12.96
C ALA A 238 -2.34 -4.64 -13.60
N SER A 239 -1.80 -3.41 -13.57
CA SER A 239 -0.46 -3.09 -14.06
C SER A 239 0.63 -3.85 -13.29
N LEU A 240 0.51 -3.95 -11.96
CA LEU A 240 1.45 -4.71 -11.13
C LEU A 240 1.38 -6.21 -11.39
N LEU A 241 0.17 -6.77 -11.52
CA LEU A 241 -0.01 -8.19 -11.87
C LEU A 241 0.61 -8.49 -13.24
N TRP A 242 0.34 -7.63 -14.22
CA TRP A 242 0.90 -7.79 -15.56
C TRP A 242 2.42 -7.70 -15.58
N SER A 243 3.01 -6.71 -14.90
CA SER A 243 4.46 -6.55 -14.82
C SER A 243 5.14 -7.71 -14.08
N GLY A 244 4.53 -8.17 -12.98
CA GLY A 244 5.01 -9.33 -12.23
C GLY A 244 4.94 -10.62 -13.04
N TRP A 245 3.86 -10.83 -13.76
CA TRP A 245 3.69 -12.00 -14.64
C TRP A 245 4.70 -12.02 -15.80
N ARG A 246 4.87 -10.87 -16.48
CA ARG A 246 5.90 -10.76 -17.55
C ARG A 246 7.31 -11.04 -17.03
N ALA A 247 7.65 -10.51 -15.86
CA ALA A 247 8.97 -10.72 -15.27
C ALA A 247 9.18 -12.15 -14.71
N SER A 248 8.11 -12.92 -14.56
CA SER A 248 8.17 -14.35 -14.15
C SER A 248 8.24 -15.30 -15.32
N GLN A 249 8.05 -14.84 -16.57
CA GLN A 249 8.25 -15.70 -17.73
C GLN A 249 9.74 -15.85 -17.98
N PRO A 250 10.24 -17.09 -18.19
CA PRO A 250 11.61 -17.30 -18.64
C PRO A 250 11.79 -16.51 -19.95
N GLU A 251 12.83 -15.72 -20.03
CA GLU A 251 13.23 -15.03 -21.26
C GLU A 251 13.35 -16.11 -22.32
N ALA A 252 12.43 -16.12 -23.29
CA ALA A 252 12.48 -17.04 -24.41
C ALA A 252 13.85 -16.79 -25.07
N LEU A 253 14.74 -17.78 -24.95
CA LEU A 253 16.05 -17.80 -25.58
C LEU A 253 15.89 -17.25 -27.00
N VAL A 254 16.42 -16.06 -27.24
CA VAL A 254 16.46 -15.49 -28.59
C VAL A 254 17.23 -16.48 -29.45
N PRO A 255 16.66 -17.01 -30.55
CA PRO A 255 17.32 -18.07 -31.34
C PRO A 255 18.69 -17.68 -31.92
N GLY A 256 19.16 -16.45 -31.71
CA GLY A 256 20.45 -15.95 -32.15
C GLY A 256 21.64 -16.33 -31.27
N ASP A 257 21.46 -16.63 -29.99
CA ASP A 257 22.60 -16.94 -29.09
C ASP A 257 23.08 -18.41 -29.20
N ALA A 258 22.21 -19.30 -29.65
CA ALA A 258 22.60 -20.71 -29.91
C ALA A 258 23.62 -20.82 -31.04
N THR A 259 23.56 -19.93 -32.04
CA THR A 259 24.53 -19.88 -33.14
C THR A 259 25.88 -19.29 -32.72
N ALA A 260 25.90 -18.36 -31.78
CA ALA A 260 27.13 -17.78 -31.26
C ALA A 260 27.94 -18.74 -30.40
N LEU A 261 27.27 -19.59 -29.61
CA LEU A 261 27.92 -20.60 -28.78
C LEU A 261 28.47 -21.79 -29.63
N LEU A 262 27.82 -22.12 -30.74
CA LEU A 262 28.31 -23.17 -31.66
C LEU A 262 29.52 -22.69 -32.49
N THR A 263 29.60 -21.40 -32.82
CA THR A 263 30.74 -20.85 -33.58
C THR A 263 31.98 -20.62 -32.71
N THR A 264 31.82 -20.35 -31.41
CA THR A 264 32.96 -20.25 -30.46
C THR A 264 33.48 -21.62 -30.04
N GLY A 265 32.64 -22.65 -29.91
CA GLY A 265 33.06 -24.03 -29.62
C GLY A 265 33.83 -24.67 -30.74
N PHE A 266 33.52 -24.35 -32.01
CA PHE A 266 34.23 -24.92 -33.17
C PHE A 266 35.61 -24.30 -33.42
N ARG A 267 35.85 -23.06 -32.92
CA ARG A 267 37.15 -22.39 -33.07
C ARG A 267 38.20 -22.84 -32.05
N SER A 268 37.76 -23.36 -30.90
CA SER A 268 38.67 -23.83 -29.85
C SER A 268 39.22 -25.24 -30.15
N THR A 269 38.51 -26.06 -30.92
CA THR A 269 38.99 -27.42 -31.31
C THR A 269 39.96 -27.42 -32.49
N GLN A 270 39.91 -26.44 -33.41
CA GLN A 270 40.86 -26.33 -34.51
C GLN A 270 42.22 -25.68 -34.12
N GLY A 271 42.28 -25.00 -32.96
CA GLY A 271 43.53 -24.40 -32.46
C GLY A 271 44.45 -25.40 -31.77
N GLN A 272 43.94 -26.56 -31.35
CA GLN A 272 44.69 -27.55 -30.59
C GLN A 272 45.37 -28.63 -31.48
N GLU A 273 44.92 -28.81 -32.72
CA GLU A 273 45.53 -29.76 -33.69
C GLU A 273 46.69 -29.16 -34.50
N ARG A 274 47.03 -27.89 -34.35
CA ARG A 274 48.18 -27.28 -35.07
C ARG A 274 49.46 -27.16 -34.26
N ASN A 275 49.47 -27.62 -33.00
CA ASN A 275 50.66 -27.55 -32.13
C ASN A 275 51.08 -28.92 -31.55
N SER A 276 50.79 -30.00 -32.26
CA SER A 276 51.37 -31.35 -31.98
C SER A 276 52.21 -31.81 -33.12
#